data_13ca1d00005c40a0731368946649022b
#
_entry.id   13ca1d00005c40a0731368946649022b
#
_cell.length_a   1.000
_cell.length_b   1.000
_cell.length_c   1.000
_cell.angle_alpha   90.00
_cell.angle_beta   90.00
_cell.angle_gamma   90.00
#
_symmetry.space_group_name_H-M   'P 1'
#
loop_
_entity.id
_entity.type
_entity.pdbx_description
1 polymer ?
#
loop_
_entity_poly.entity_id
_entity_poly.type
_entity_poly.pdbx_seq_one_letter_code
_entity_poly.pdbx_strand_id
1 'polypeptide(L)'
;MTWTERENALHRAIKTPDFLTSFNLVSRLVAPAEAMNHHPDIRFGWGYVEITLTSHDAGKVTARDHALAAKIDEAIKTFGL
;
A
#
# COMPACT_ATOMS: atom_id res chain seq x y z
N MET A 1 -12.50 -6.11 0.27
CA MET A 1 -11.61 -5.78 -0.82
C MET A 1 -11.70 -4.33 -1.14
N THR A 2 -10.61 -3.66 -1.15
CA THR A 2 -10.64 -2.23 -1.00
C THR A 2 -9.66 -1.49 -1.90
N TRP A 3 -9.06 -2.21 -2.85
CA TRP A 3 -8.26 -1.55 -3.87
C TRP A 3 -9.15 -1.09 -5.00
N THR A 4 -8.92 0.14 -5.45
CA THR A 4 -9.62 0.72 -6.59
C THR A 4 -8.59 0.95 -7.69
N GLU A 5 -8.88 0.48 -8.89
CA GLU A 5 -8.00 0.75 -10.03
C GLU A 5 -8.54 1.95 -10.80
N ARG A 6 -7.72 2.98 -10.95
CA ARG A 6 -8.04 4.16 -11.75
C ARG A 6 -6.76 4.85 -12.17
N GLU A 7 -6.78 5.46 -13.33
CA GLU A 7 -5.63 6.20 -13.86
C GLU A 7 -4.36 5.35 -13.89
N ASN A 8 -4.52 4.08 -14.29
CA ASN A 8 -3.43 3.13 -14.45
C ASN A 8 -2.70 2.81 -13.13
N ALA A 9 -3.39 2.91 -12.00
CA ALA A 9 -2.83 2.61 -10.69
C ALA A 9 -3.87 1.99 -9.78
N LEU A 10 -3.40 1.21 -8.79
CA LEU A 10 -4.23 0.70 -7.71
C LEU A 10 -4.13 1.68 -6.54
N HIS A 11 -5.27 1.97 -5.94
CA HIS A 11 -5.37 2.91 -4.81
C HIS A 11 -6.05 2.25 -3.63
N ARG A 12 -5.52 2.48 -2.44
CA ARG A 12 -6.17 2.06 -1.21
C ARG A 12 -5.98 3.10 -0.12
N ALA A 13 -7.07 3.44 0.59
CA ALA A 13 -7.03 4.33 1.74
C ALA A 13 -7.43 3.54 2.98
N ILE A 14 -6.66 3.69 4.06
CA ILE A 14 -6.90 3.02 5.33
C ILE A 14 -7.06 4.07 6.42
N LYS A 15 -8.07 3.92 7.26
CA LYS A 15 -8.23 4.74 8.45
C LYS A 15 -7.47 4.13 9.60
N THR A 16 -6.77 4.96 10.37
CA THR A 16 -6.00 4.52 11.52
C THR A 16 -6.45 5.31 12.74
N PRO A 17 -6.19 4.78 13.96
CA PRO A 17 -6.58 5.51 15.17
C PRO A 17 -5.73 6.72 15.50
N ASP A 18 -4.48 6.78 15.02
CA ASP A 18 -3.55 7.85 15.37
C ASP A 18 -2.36 7.88 14.42
N PHE A 19 -1.47 8.87 14.63
CA PHE A 19 -0.30 9.05 13.78
C PHE A 19 0.72 7.92 13.94
N LEU A 20 0.92 7.46 15.17
CA LEU A 20 1.90 6.39 15.42
C LEU A 20 1.49 5.09 14.72
N THR A 21 0.21 4.75 14.75
CA THR A 21 -0.28 3.56 14.06
C THR A 21 -0.09 3.70 12.56
N SER A 22 -0.35 4.89 12.00
CA SER A 22 -0.10 5.14 10.59
C SER A 22 1.37 4.91 10.24
N PHE A 23 2.28 5.47 11.04
CA PHE A 23 3.71 5.30 10.83
C PHE A 23 4.12 3.83 10.94
N ASN A 24 3.61 3.13 11.95
CA ASN A 24 3.96 1.73 12.16
C ASN A 24 3.48 0.85 10.99
N LEU A 25 2.31 1.13 10.45
CA LEU A 25 1.83 0.42 9.27
C LEU A 25 2.74 0.68 8.06
N VAL A 26 3.04 1.94 7.79
CA VAL A 26 3.92 2.31 6.67
C VAL A 26 5.27 1.64 6.82
N SER A 27 5.83 1.65 8.02
CA SER A 27 7.11 0.99 8.31
C SER A 27 7.06 -0.51 7.99
N ARG A 28 5.94 -1.16 8.26
CA ARG A 28 5.78 -2.59 7.99
C ARG A 28 5.74 -2.89 6.50
N LEU A 29 5.37 -1.92 5.66
CA LEU A 29 5.28 -2.13 4.22
C LEU A 29 6.64 -2.08 3.53
N VAL A 30 7.67 -1.61 4.20
CA VAL A 30 9.01 -1.48 3.61
C VAL A 30 9.57 -2.84 3.22
N ALA A 31 9.49 -3.84 4.10
CA ALA A 31 10.10 -5.15 3.83
C ALA A 31 9.53 -5.83 2.58
N PRO A 32 8.20 -5.95 2.41
CA PRO A 32 7.68 -6.57 1.18
C PRO A 32 8.00 -5.77 -0.06
N ALA A 33 8.01 -4.44 0.01
CA ALA A 33 8.35 -3.61 -1.14
C ALA A 33 9.81 -3.84 -1.56
N GLU A 34 10.72 -3.87 -0.59
CA GLU A 34 12.14 -4.12 -0.87
C GLU A 34 12.36 -5.54 -1.38
N ALA A 35 11.66 -6.52 -0.81
CA ALA A 35 11.79 -7.90 -1.26
C ALA A 35 11.38 -8.09 -2.71
N MET A 36 10.38 -7.34 -3.16
CA MET A 36 9.89 -7.41 -4.55
C MET A 36 10.60 -6.43 -5.47
N ASN A 37 11.42 -5.55 -4.92
CA ASN A 37 11.99 -4.43 -5.65
C ASN A 37 10.90 -3.67 -6.44
N HIS A 38 9.77 -3.44 -5.78
CA HIS A 38 8.62 -2.78 -6.35
C HIS A 38 8.00 -1.92 -5.25
N HIS A 39 7.96 -0.60 -5.45
CA HIS A 39 7.74 0.32 -4.34
C HIS A 39 6.43 1.09 -4.51
N PRO A 40 5.60 1.12 -3.46
CA PRO A 40 4.38 1.93 -3.48
C PRO A 40 4.70 3.40 -3.25
N ASP A 41 3.79 4.26 -3.69
CA ASP A 41 3.75 5.63 -3.24
C ASP A 41 2.81 5.69 -2.05
N ILE A 42 3.25 6.31 -0.95
CA ILE A 42 2.48 6.30 0.29
C ILE A 42 2.38 7.73 0.82
N ARG A 43 1.16 8.10 1.18
CA ARG A 43 0.90 9.33 1.91
C ARG A 43 0.23 8.95 3.22
N PHE A 44 0.71 9.47 4.34
CA PHE A 44 0.12 9.14 5.62
C PHE A 44 0.18 10.33 6.57
N GLY A 45 -0.67 10.25 7.58
CA GLY A 45 -0.72 11.27 8.60
C GLY A 45 -1.54 10.76 9.77
N TRP A 46 -1.98 11.66 10.61
CA TRP A 46 -2.82 11.29 11.74
C TRP A 46 -4.14 10.76 11.23
N GLY A 47 -4.39 9.48 11.48
CA GLY A 47 -5.68 8.87 11.17
C GLY A 47 -5.82 8.28 9.77
N TYR A 48 -4.78 8.31 8.94
CA TYR A 48 -4.91 7.74 7.59
C TYR A 48 -3.58 7.27 7.01
N VAL A 49 -3.69 6.30 6.10
CA VAL A 49 -2.61 5.88 5.20
C VAL A 49 -3.22 5.69 3.82
N GLU A 50 -2.64 6.33 2.81
CA GLU A 50 -3.08 6.21 1.41
C GLU A 50 -1.95 5.60 0.60
N ILE A 51 -2.26 4.56 -0.15
CA ILE A 51 -1.27 3.77 -0.87
C ILE A 51 -1.64 3.73 -2.35
N THR A 52 -0.65 3.96 -3.20
CA THR A 52 -0.81 3.89 -4.66
C THR A 52 0.23 2.94 -5.22
N LEU A 53 -0.22 2.02 -6.07
CA LEU A 53 0.65 1.04 -6.72
C LEU A 53 0.50 1.15 -8.23
N THR A 54 1.63 1.24 -8.92
CA THR A 54 1.65 1.18 -10.38
C THR A 54 3.03 0.70 -10.82
N SER A 55 3.11 0.16 -12.01
CA SER A 55 4.39 -0.25 -12.60
C SER A 55 4.82 0.82 -13.60
N HIS A 56 5.71 1.71 -13.16
CA HIS A 56 6.12 2.87 -13.96
C HIS A 56 6.74 2.47 -15.29
N ASP A 57 7.51 1.39 -15.31
CA ASP A 57 8.14 0.90 -16.53
C ASP A 57 7.13 0.38 -17.55
N ALA A 58 5.96 -0.06 -17.11
CA ALA A 58 4.88 -0.51 -17.99
C ALA A 58 3.84 0.57 -18.24
N GLY A 59 3.82 1.63 -17.43
CA GLY A 59 2.83 2.71 -17.51
C GLY A 59 1.43 2.28 -17.11
N LYS A 60 1.30 1.20 -16.35
CA LYS A 60 -0.01 0.66 -15.97
C LYS A 60 0.15 -0.36 -14.85
N VAL A 61 -0.98 -0.79 -14.29
CA VAL A 61 -1.02 -1.86 -13.29
C VAL A 61 -0.60 -3.18 -13.95
N THR A 62 0.26 -3.91 -13.27
CA THR A 62 0.71 -5.24 -13.72
C THR A 62 0.57 -6.25 -12.58
N ALA A 63 0.95 -7.51 -12.86
CA ALA A 63 0.92 -8.57 -11.86
C ALA A 63 1.76 -8.22 -10.63
N ARG A 64 2.84 -7.44 -10.78
CA ARG A 64 3.65 -6.99 -9.65
C ARG A 64 2.85 -6.17 -8.65
N ASP A 65 1.97 -5.31 -9.15
CA ASP A 65 1.13 -4.47 -8.29
C ASP A 65 0.12 -5.30 -7.52
N HIS A 66 -0.51 -6.27 -8.19
CA HIS A 66 -1.45 -7.16 -7.53
C HIS A 66 -0.77 -8.02 -6.47
N ALA A 67 0.43 -8.50 -6.75
CA ALA A 67 1.19 -9.30 -5.80
C ALA A 67 1.57 -8.50 -4.56
N LEU A 68 2.02 -7.26 -4.75
CA LEU A 68 2.36 -6.39 -3.62
C LEU A 68 1.10 -5.96 -2.86
N ALA A 69 0.00 -5.71 -3.56
CA ALA A 69 -1.27 -5.37 -2.92
C ALA A 69 -1.70 -6.48 -1.95
N ALA A 70 -1.53 -7.74 -2.32
CA ALA A 70 -1.88 -8.87 -1.45
C ALA A 70 -1.03 -8.86 -0.17
N LYS A 71 0.27 -8.55 -0.29
CA LYS A 71 1.15 -8.48 0.87
C LYS A 71 0.82 -7.29 1.76
N ILE A 72 0.46 -6.17 1.17
CA ILE A 72 0.01 -4.99 1.91
C ILE A 72 -1.27 -5.32 2.67
N ASP A 73 -2.22 -6.01 2.03
CA ASP A 73 -3.46 -6.40 2.68
C ASP A 73 -3.20 -7.25 3.92
N GLU A 74 -2.23 -8.16 3.85
CA GLU A 74 -1.86 -8.97 5.00
C GLU A 74 -1.31 -8.12 6.14
N ALA A 75 -0.46 -7.16 5.83
CA ALA A 75 0.07 -6.27 6.85
C ALA A 75 -1.04 -5.45 7.52
N ILE A 76 -1.98 -4.93 6.73
CA ILE A 76 -3.11 -4.17 7.25
C ILE A 76 -3.94 -5.04 8.19
N LYS A 77 -4.19 -6.28 7.79
CA LYS A 77 -4.97 -7.22 8.59
C LYS A 77 -4.27 -7.52 9.91
N THR A 78 -2.95 -7.67 9.90
CA THR A 78 -2.15 -7.91 11.11
C THR A 78 -2.30 -6.77 12.11
N PHE A 79 -2.48 -5.54 11.64
CA PHE A 79 -2.71 -4.38 12.50
C PHE A 79 -4.15 -4.27 12.99
N GLY A 80 -5.05 -5.16 12.55
CA GLY A 80 -6.45 -5.08 12.93
C GLY A 80 -7.20 -3.97 12.19
N LEU A 81 -6.65 -3.53 11.10
CA LEU A 81 -7.24 -2.47 10.27
C LEU A 81 -7.86 -3.06 9.00
#